data_94477e5bfe3aca204cb011bdedac6191
#
_entry.id   94477e5bfe3aca204cb011bdedac6191
#
_cell.length_a   1.000
_cell.length_b   1.000
_cell.length_c   1.000
_cell.angle_alpha   90.00
_cell.angle_beta   90.00
_cell.angle_gamma   90.00
#
_symmetry.space_group_name_H-M   'P 1'
#
loop_
_entity.id
_entity.type
_entity.pdbx_description
1 polymer ?
#
loop_
_entity_poly.entity_id
_entity_poly.type
_entity_poly.pdbx_seq_one_letter_code
_entity_poly.pdbx_strand_id
1 'polypeptide(L)'
;EPRPGLFSFNSPLGACPECRGYGRVITVDYNRCIKPELSVRDGAIHIFEGEGKVFSECKKDLMRAWRKSSRQVRLDVPWKDLKQWERDWLMYGDGSDPDEMYERGLWYGIAGFFKYLESRTHKMHVRVYLSRFRVYQECPSCHGRRLRPEALQFKLGGKSLPDLFCMPMDELLAWVDKHVTPRSHEDPGLKHAVAELRSRLEYLNEVGLGYLSSDRATRTLSGGEIERVSLTTCLGASLTDTLFVLDEPTVGLHPRDTSRLISAMNRLKTRGNTLVVVEHEEAVMRAAGCLVDMGPGSGREGGRLVYSGAPDCIAE
;
A
#
# COMPACT_ATOMS: atom_id res chain seq x y z
N GLU A 1 23.22 21.62 11.68
CA GLU A 1 23.54 21.09 10.35
C GLU A 1 22.58 19.98 9.95
N PRO A 2 22.09 19.92 8.72
CA PRO A 2 21.21 18.85 8.28
C PRO A 2 21.98 17.51 8.27
N ARG A 3 21.41 16.50 8.93
CA ARG A 3 21.94 15.14 8.92
C ARG A 3 21.18 14.30 7.88
N PRO A 4 21.82 13.33 7.21
CA PRO A 4 21.15 12.48 6.20
C PRO A 4 19.86 11.82 6.71
N GLY A 5 19.86 11.41 8.00
CA GLY A 5 18.67 10.82 8.63
C GLY A 5 17.44 11.74 8.68
N LEU A 6 17.60 13.06 8.60
CA LEU A 6 16.49 14.02 8.55
C LEU A 6 15.65 13.85 7.26
N PHE A 7 16.27 13.41 6.18
CA PHE A 7 15.63 13.24 4.88
C PHE A 7 15.10 11.82 4.63
N SER A 8 15.18 10.94 5.63
CA SER A 8 14.70 9.56 5.54
C SER A 8 13.44 9.37 6.38
N PHE A 9 12.35 8.95 5.75
CA PHE A 9 11.12 8.57 6.46
C PHE A 9 11.27 7.22 7.20
N ASN A 10 12.35 6.48 6.98
CA ASN A 10 12.69 5.28 7.74
C ASN A 10 13.56 5.58 8.98
N SER A 11 14.03 6.81 9.11
CA SER A 11 14.81 7.25 10.28
C SER A 11 13.91 7.98 11.27
N PRO A 12 14.01 7.71 12.59
CA PRO A 12 13.29 8.47 13.61
C PRO A 12 13.56 9.97 13.58
N LEU A 13 14.71 10.39 13.02
CA LEU A 13 15.09 11.81 12.88
C LEU A 13 14.26 12.52 11.80
N GLY A 14 13.90 11.84 10.71
CA GLY A 14 13.19 12.41 9.57
C GLY A 14 11.73 12.04 9.49
N ALA A 15 11.34 10.89 10.06
CA ALA A 15 9.97 10.39 10.01
C ALA A 15 8.99 11.31 10.76
N CYS A 16 7.81 11.49 10.20
CA CYS A 16 6.69 12.11 10.90
C CYS A 16 6.43 11.37 12.24
N PRO A 17 6.39 12.07 13.38
CA PRO A 17 6.27 11.41 14.69
C PRO A 17 4.96 10.66 14.87
N GLU A 18 3.87 11.11 14.23
CA GLU A 18 2.55 10.50 14.36
C GLU A 18 2.44 9.21 13.54
N CYS A 19 2.71 9.27 12.24
CA CYS A 19 2.63 8.08 11.38
C CYS A 19 3.94 7.29 11.28
N ARG A 20 5.01 7.72 11.95
CA ARG A 20 6.33 7.06 11.94
C ARG A 20 6.87 6.80 10.52
N GLY A 21 6.61 7.73 9.61
CA GLY A 21 7.07 7.63 8.23
C GLY A 21 6.17 6.84 7.28
N TYR A 22 5.05 6.28 7.75
CA TYR A 22 4.12 5.56 6.89
C TYR A 22 3.24 6.46 6.01
N GLY A 23 3.09 7.75 6.35
CA GLY A 23 2.21 8.70 5.65
C GLY A 23 0.72 8.46 5.93
N ARG A 24 0.39 7.37 6.60
CA ARG A 24 -0.98 6.97 6.95
C ARG A 24 -1.03 6.49 8.39
N VAL A 25 -2.19 6.66 9.01
CA VAL A 25 -2.50 6.13 10.34
C VAL A 25 -3.62 5.10 10.22
N ILE A 26 -3.61 4.13 11.13
CA ILE A 26 -4.70 3.15 11.22
C ILE A 26 -5.75 3.74 12.16
N THR A 27 -6.94 3.97 11.63
CA THR A 27 -8.10 4.45 12.39
C THR A 27 -9.25 3.46 12.31
N VAL A 28 -10.22 3.60 13.19
CA VAL A 28 -11.47 2.84 13.12
C VAL A 28 -12.46 3.59 12.23
N ASP A 29 -12.95 2.93 11.19
CA ASP A 29 -14.07 3.44 10.40
C ASP A 29 -15.38 3.04 11.07
N TYR A 30 -15.91 3.96 11.85
CA TYR A 30 -17.16 3.74 12.58
C TYR A 30 -18.37 3.55 11.66
N ASN A 31 -18.32 4.01 10.41
CA ASN A 31 -19.41 3.80 9.46
C ASN A 31 -19.61 2.30 9.15
N ARG A 32 -18.54 1.51 9.21
CA ARG A 32 -18.62 0.06 9.05
C ARG A 32 -19.31 -0.65 10.22
N CYS A 33 -19.45 0.04 11.35
CA CYS A 33 -20.12 -0.51 12.54
C CYS A 33 -21.61 -0.27 12.52
N ILE A 34 -22.11 0.55 11.60
CA ILE A 34 -23.48 1.06 11.59
C ILE A 34 -24.23 0.59 10.35
N LYS A 35 -25.42 0.06 10.56
CA LYS A 35 -26.41 -0.23 9.50
C LYS A 35 -27.44 0.90 9.53
N PRO A 36 -27.35 1.89 8.63
CA PRO A 36 -28.14 3.13 8.75
C PRO A 36 -29.64 2.94 8.59
N GLU A 37 -30.07 1.87 7.93
CA GLU A 37 -31.48 1.55 7.71
C GLU A 37 -32.17 0.90 8.91
N LEU A 38 -31.42 0.43 9.90
CA LEU A 38 -31.96 -0.23 11.08
C LEU A 38 -32.01 0.71 12.28
N SER A 39 -32.93 0.43 13.22
CA SER A 39 -32.90 1.08 14.52
C SER A 39 -31.85 0.44 15.44
N VAL A 40 -31.49 1.13 16.52
CA VAL A 40 -30.55 0.56 17.51
C VAL A 40 -31.11 -0.72 18.14
N ARG A 41 -32.41 -0.81 18.32
CA ARG A 41 -33.09 -2.02 18.83
C ARG A 41 -33.04 -3.17 17.83
N ASP A 42 -33.14 -2.86 16.53
CA ASP A 42 -33.15 -3.85 15.44
C ASP A 42 -31.74 -4.21 14.94
N GLY A 43 -30.67 -3.71 15.61
CA GLY A 43 -29.31 -4.08 15.29
C GLY A 43 -28.57 -3.09 14.38
N ALA A 44 -28.90 -1.80 14.43
CA ALA A 44 -28.16 -0.75 13.72
C ALA A 44 -26.67 -0.75 14.09
N ILE A 45 -26.33 -1.12 15.33
CA ILE A 45 -24.96 -1.15 15.82
C ILE A 45 -24.41 -2.57 15.70
N HIS A 46 -23.73 -2.83 14.60
CA HIS A 46 -23.25 -4.17 14.23
C HIS A 46 -22.28 -4.80 15.24
N ILE A 47 -21.55 -3.99 16.01
CA ILE A 47 -20.65 -4.50 17.04
C ILE A 47 -21.36 -5.32 18.12
N PHE A 48 -22.64 -5.09 18.35
CA PHE A 48 -23.42 -5.84 19.34
C PHE A 48 -23.78 -7.26 18.87
N GLU A 49 -23.62 -7.55 17.59
CA GLU A 49 -23.86 -8.88 16.99
C GLU A 49 -22.61 -9.78 17.09
N GLY A 50 -21.49 -9.29 17.65
CA GLY A 50 -20.26 -10.05 17.84
C GLY A 50 -20.43 -11.21 18.82
N GLU A 51 -19.78 -12.33 18.54
CA GLU A 51 -19.75 -13.49 19.44
C GLU A 51 -18.87 -13.21 20.66
N GLY A 52 -19.42 -13.45 21.85
CA GLY A 52 -18.70 -13.38 23.11
C GLY A 52 -19.30 -12.44 24.15
N LYS A 53 -18.93 -12.69 25.41
CA LYS A 53 -19.45 -11.96 26.59
C LYS A 53 -19.27 -10.45 26.49
N VAL A 54 -18.13 -9.98 25.96
CA VAL A 54 -17.78 -8.57 25.91
C VAL A 54 -18.75 -7.76 25.06
N PHE A 55 -19.22 -8.30 23.93
CA PHE A 55 -20.16 -7.61 23.05
C PHE A 55 -21.57 -7.53 23.66
N SER A 56 -22.01 -8.63 24.28
CA SER A 56 -23.29 -8.66 24.99
C SER A 56 -23.29 -7.75 26.22
N GLU A 57 -22.16 -7.61 26.92
CA GLU A 57 -22.00 -6.67 28.03
C GLU A 57 -22.06 -5.22 27.56
N CYS A 58 -21.39 -4.87 26.46
CA CYS A 58 -21.46 -3.54 25.87
C CYS A 58 -22.89 -3.14 25.51
N LYS A 59 -23.68 -4.06 24.92
CA LYS A 59 -25.11 -3.82 24.66
C LYS A 59 -25.91 -3.59 25.95
N LYS A 60 -25.64 -4.36 27.02
CA LYS A 60 -26.26 -4.19 28.32
C LYS A 60 -25.90 -2.86 28.96
N ASP A 61 -24.64 -2.44 28.83
CA ASP A 61 -24.17 -1.16 29.36
C ASP A 61 -24.84 0.02 28.67
N LEU A 62 -24.99 -0.02 27.35
CA LEU A 62 -25.76 0.97 26.60
C LEU A 62 -27.20 1.07 27.17
N MET A 63 -27.87 -0.07 27.29
CA MET A 63 -29.26 -0.09 27.76
C MET A 63 -29.41 0.37 29.21
N ARG A 64 -28.40 0.09 30.06
CA ARG A 64 -28.36 0.55 31.44
C ARG A 64 -28.16 2.05 31.51
N ALA A 65 -27.20 2.59 30.80
CA ALA A 65 -26.89 4.00 30.73
C ALA A 65 -28.06 4.80 30.12
N TRP A 66 -28.67 4.29 29.05
CA TRP A 66 -29.83 4.91 28.41
C TRP A 66 -31.01 5.07 29.37
N ARG A 67 -31.31 4.06 30.22
CA ARG A 67 -32.39 4.13 31.23
C ARG A 67 -32.09 5.17 32.31
N LYS A 68 -30.82 5.43 32.63
CA LYS A 68 -30.40 6.41 33.64
C LYS A 68 -30.24 7.82 33.07
N SER A 69 -30.06 7.91 31.75
CA SER A 69 -29.80 9.19 31.08
C SER A 69 -31.06 10.05 31.06
N SER A 70 -30.92 11.33 31.39
CA SER A 70 -31.94 12.35 31.15
C SER A 70 -32.13 12.64 29.64
N ARG A 71 -31.19 12.21 28.81
CA ARG A 71 -31.28 12.33 27.36
C ARG A 71 -32.07 11.17 26.78
N GLN A 72 -33.28 11.44 26.32
CA GLN A 72 -34.16 10.45 25.72
C GLN A 72 -33.78 10.20 24.24
N VAL A 73 -32.68 9.46 24.01
CA VAL A 73 -32.30 9.03 22.67
C VAL A 73 -33.29 8.02 22.13
N ARG A 74 -33.75 8.21 20.90
CA ARG A 74 -34.74 7.33 20.24
C ARG A 74 -34.06 6.08 19.70
N LEU A 75 -34.18 4.96 20.40
CA LEU A 75 -33.57 3.68 20.03
C LEU A 75 -34.36 2.86 19.01
N ASP A 76 -35.58 3.25 18.72
CA ASP A 76 -36.56 2.58 17.85
C ASP A 76 -36.71 3.22 16.46
N VAL A 77 -35.93 4.28 16.21
CA VAL A 77 -35.88 4.99 14.93
C VAL A 77 -34.64 4.56 14.13
N PRO A 78 -34.73 4.41 12.79
CA PRO A 78 -33.57 4.11 11.98
C PRO A 78 -32.40 5.08 12.24
N TRP A 79 -31.16 4.57 12.23
CA TRP A 79 -29.97 5.37 12.50
C TRP A 79 -29.87 6.63 11.64
N LYS A 80 -30.24 6.53 10.38
CA LYS A 80 -30.24 7.67 9.44
C LYS A 80 -31.18 8.80 9.85
N ASP A 81 -32.27 8.48 10.59
CA ASP A 81 -33.32 9.42 11.00
C ASP A 81 -33.07 9.96 12.43
N LEU A 82 -32.00 9.52 13.09
CA LEU A 82 -31.59 10.06 14.38
C LEU A 82 -31.01 11.47 14.18
N LYS A 83 -31.27 12.34 15.17
CA LYS A 83 -30.63 13.67 15.21
C LYS A 83 -29.12 13.55 15.46
N GLN A 84 -28.36 14.57 15.07
CA GLN A 84 -26.88 14.54 15.21
C GLN A 84 -26.47 14.30 16.68
N TRP A 85 -27.07 14.97 17.64
CA TRP A 85 -26.74 14.80 19.05
C TRP A 85 -27.05 13.38 19.59
N GLU A 86 -28.06 12.68 19.02
CA GLU A 86 -28.37 11.29 19.36
C GLU A 86 -27.27 10.35 18.84
N ARG A 87 -26.84 10.57 17.60
CA ARG A 87 -25.70 9.83 16.99
C ARG A 87 -24.41 10.09 17.77
N ASP A 88 -24.14 11.35 18.11
CA ASP A 88 -22.95 11.73 18.87
C ASP A 88 -22.93 11.07 20.25
N TRP A 89 -24.09 11.03 20.95
CA TRP A 89 -24.19 10.33 22.21
C TRP A 89 -23.96 8.83 22.07
N LEU A 90 -24.54 8.19 21.06
CA LEU A 90 -24.33 6.76 20.80
C LEU A 90 -22.85 6.47 20.46
N MET A 91 -22.21 7.35 19.71
CA MET A 91 -20.82 7.20 19.27
C MET A 91 -19.81 7.50 20.36
N TYR A 92 -19.97 8.60 21.09
CA TYR A 92 -18.94 9.13 22.00
C TYR A 92 -19.31 9.08 23.48
N GLY A 93 -20.59 8.79 23.80
CA GLY A 93 -21.05 8.63 25.18
C GLY A 93 -21.37 9.93 25.90
N ASP A 94 -21.34 9.85 27.24
CA ASP A 94 -21.69 10.97 28.14
C ASP A 94 -20.50 11.89 28.49
N GLY A 95 -19.28 11.48 28.19
CA GLY A 95 -18.07 12.25 28.52
C GLY A 95 -16.87 11.90 27.65
N SER A 96 -15.76 12.59 27.89
CA SER A 96 -14.53 12.48 27.09
C SER A 96 -13.63 11.30 27.47
N ASP A 97 -13.74 10.80 28.72
CA ASP A 97 -12.97 9.66 29.20
C ASP A 97 -13.87 8.41 29.31
N PRO A 98 -13.69 7.43 28.43
CA PRO A 98 -14.47 6.20 28.43
C PRO A 98 -14.31 5.36 29.70
N ASP A 99 -13.12 5.35 30.31
CA ASP A 99 -12.85 4.56 31.51
C ASP A 99 -13.59 5.14 32.72
N GLU A 100 -13.58 6.47 32.91
CA GLU A 100 -14.37 7.15 33.90
C GLU A 100 -15.89 6.91 33.70
N MET A 101 -16.37 7.00 32.44
CA MET A 101 -17.76 6.75 32.14
C MET A 101 -18.17 5.33 32.52
N TYR A 102 -17.35 4.34 32.20
CA TYR A 102 -17.60 2.95 32.57
C TYR A 102 -17.71 2.77 34.11
N GLU A 103 -16.78 3.32 34.88
CA GLU A 103 -16.79 3.24 36.35
C GLU A 103 -18.02 3.88 36.96
N ARG A 104 -18.48 4.99 36.41
CA ARG A 104 -19.72 5.68 36.84
C ARG A 104 -21.02 5.02 36.34
N GLY A 105 -20.91 3.99 35.51
CA GLY A 105 -22.09 3.32 34.90
C GLY A 105 -22.85 4.21 33.91
N LEU A 106 -22.17 5.16 33.30
CA LEU A 106 -22.60 6.01 32.19
C LEU A 106 -22.23 5.37 30.83
N TRP A 107 -22.75 5.92 29.77
CA TRP A 107 -22.41 5.43 28.43
C TRP A 107 -21.06 5.98 27.97
N TYR A 108 -20.16 5.08 27.64
CA TYR A 108 -18.79 5.39 27.17
C TYR A 108 -18.66 5.50 25.64
N GLY A 109 -19.76 5.28 24.93
CA GLY A 109 -19.79 5.36 23.47
C GLY A 109 -19.23 4.14 22.74
N ILE A 110 -19.58 4.00 21.47
CA ILE A 110 -19.00 3.01 20.57
C ILE A 110 -17.47 3.24 20.45
N ALA A 111 -17.06 4.50 20.35
CA ALA A 111 -15.63 4.87 20.28
C ALA A 111 -14.87 4.42 21.53
N GLY A 112 -15.45 4.56 22.72
CA GLY A 112 -14.89 4.07 23.97
C GLY A 112 -14.74 2.54 24.00
N PHE A 113 -15.73 1.83 23.48
CA PHE A 113 -15.64 0.38 23.33
C PHE A 113 -14.49 -0.05 22.40
N PHE A 114 -14.28 0.63 21.27
CA PHE A 114 -13.14 0.37 20.40
C PHE A 114 -11.81 0.68 21.09
N LYS A 115 -11.72 1.78 21.86
CA LYS A 115 -10.52 2.11 22.65
C LYS A 115 -10.20 0.99 23.65
N TYR A 116 -11.22 0.47 24.34
CA TYR A 116 -11.07 -0.70 25.21
C TYR A 116 -10.57 -1.94 24.46
N LEU A 117 -11.10 -2.23 23.26
CA LEU A 117 -10.63 -3.35 22.44
C LEU A 117 -9.18 -3.13 21.98
N GLU A 118 -8.79 -1.92 21.65
CA GLU A 118 -7.43 -1.57 21.23
C GLU A 118 -6.40 -1.79 22.36
N SER A 119 -6.77 -1.55 23.61
CA SER A 119 -5.90 -1.89 24.77
C SER A 119 -5.66 -3.39 24.93
N ARG A 120 -6.50 -4.23 24.28
CA ARG A 120 -6.44 -5.70 24.38
C ARG A 120 -5.97 -6.38 23.09
N THR A 121 -5.26 -5.68 22.23
CA THR A 121 -4.73 -6.22 20.96
C THR A 121 -3.68 -7.32 21.12
N HIS A 122 -3.19 -7.59 22.32
CA HIS A 122 -2.39 -8.79 22.61
C HIS A 122 -3.16 -10.09 22.35
N LYS A 123 -4.51 -10.07 22.39
CA LYS A 123 -5.37 -11.22 22.09
C LYS A 123 -5.64 -11.30 20.59
N MET A 124 -5.35 -12.47 19.99
CA MET A 124 -5.46 -12.68 18.54
C MET A 124 -6.88 -12.42 17.99
N HIS A 125 -7.91 -12.94 18.67
CA HIS A 125 -9.30 -12.75 18.24
C HIS A 125 -9.73 -11.26 18.25
N VAL A 126 -9.19 -10.45 19.18
CA VAL A 126 -9.46 -9.01 19.21
C VAL A 126 -8.81 -8.32 18.01
N ARG A 127 -7.58 -8.68 17.65
CA ARG A 127 -6.92 -8.16 16.44
C ARG A 127 -7.68 -8.48 15.16
N VAL A 128 -8.12 -9.74 15.02
CA VAL A 128 -8.92 -10.18 13.87
C VAL A 128 -10.25 -9.44 13.82
N TYR A 129 -10.89 -9.24 14.97
CA TYR A 129 -12.13 -8.47 15.03
C TYR A 129 -11.91 -7.01 14.62
N LEU A 130 -10.94 -6.33 15.22
CA LEU A 130 -10.62 -4.93 14.91
C LEU A 130 -10.22 -4.72 13.45
N SER A 131 -9.58 -5.70 12.81
CA SER A 131 -9.14 -5.58 11.41
C SER A 131 -10.30 -5.34 10.43
N ARG A 132 -11.52 -5.76 10.78
CA ARG A 132 -12.73 -5.57 9.97
C ARG A 132 -13.17 -4.11 9.90
N PHE A 133 -12.83 -3.33 10.92
CA PHE A 133 -13.23 -1.93 11.08
C PHE A 133 -12.07 -0.95 10.87
N ARG A 134 -10.84 -1.44 10.80
CA ARG A 134 -9.66 -0.61 10.57
C ARG A 134 -9.55 -0.18 9.12
N VAL A 135 -9.23 1.09 8.94
CA VAL A 135 -8.90 1.68 7.64
C VAL A 135 -7.60 2.45 7.74
N TYR A 136 -6.90 2.52 6.61
CA TYR A 136 -5.73 3.37 6.49
C TYR A 136 -6.18 4.75 6.03
N GLN A 137 -6.10 5.71 6.94
CA GLN A 137 -6.40 7.10 6.65
C GLN A 137 -5.11 7.88 6.46
N GLU A 138 -5.15 8.93 5.65
CA GLU A 138 -4.02 9.84 5.52
C GLU A 138 -3.66 10.44 6.88
N CYS A 139 -2.36 10.54 7.17
CA CYS A 139 -1.90 11.07 8.45
C CYS A 139 -2.30 12.55 8.59
N PRO A 140 -3.03 12.94 9.63
CA PRO A 140 -3.51 14.31 9.80
C PRO A 140 -2.38 15.32 10.06
N SER A 141 -1.23 14.86 10.52
CA SER A 141 -0.07 15.71 10.82
C SER A 141 0.78 15.99 9.58
N CYS A 142 1.12 14.96 8.79
CA CYS A 142 2.02 15.13 7.64
C CYS A 142 1.30 15.11 6.28
N HIS A 143 0.00 14.86 6.23
CA HIS A 143 -0.79 14.80 5.00
C HIS A 143 -0.12 13.93 3.92
N GLY A 144 0.20 12.69 4.26
CA GLY A 144 0.85 11.74 3.36
C GLY A 144 2.34 11.99 3.11
N ARG A 145 2.90 13.12 3.50
CA ARG A 145 4.30 13.52 3.18
C ARG A 145 5.38 12.69 3.89
N ARG A 146 5.03 11.93 4.91
CA ARG A 146 5.87 10.95 5.64
C ARG A 146 7.00 11.55 6.46
N LEU A 147 7.45 12.77 6.16
CA LEU A 147 8.57 13.46 6.79
C LEU A 147 8.10 14.52 7.80
N ARG A 148 9.01 14.89 8.71
CA ARG A 148 8.82 16.00 9.63
C ARG A 148 8.81 17.35 8.90
N PRO A 149 8.16 18.37 9.46
CA PRO A 149 8.10 19.73 8.85
C PRO A 149 9.50 20.33 8.61
N GLU A 150 10.48 20.03 9.47
CA GLU A 150 11.85 20.54 9.35
C GLU A 150 12.52 20.04 8.06
N ALA A 151 12.28 18.78 7.68
CA ALA A 151 12.81 18.21 6.44
C ALA A 151 12.18 18.86 5.18
N LEU A 152 10.94 19.34 5.29
CA LEU A 152 10.21 19.95 4.19
C LEU A 152 10.68 21.37 3.84
N GLN A 153 11.42 22.01 4.75
CA GLN A 153 12.01 23.33 4.52
C GLN A 153 13.14 23.27 3.48
N PHE A 154 13.81 22.13 3.36
CA PHE A 154 14.86 21.92 2.38
C PHE A 154 14.24 21.62 1.01
N LYS A 155 14.60 22.46 0.03
CA LYS A 155 14.13 22.33 -1.35
C LYS A 155 15.28 22.20 -2.31
N LEU A 156 15.12 21.27 -3.25
CA LEU A 156 16.03 21.09 -4.37
C LEU A 156 15.32 21.51 -5.66
N GLY A 157 15.85 22.50 -6.38
CA GLY A 157 15.17 23.05 -7.55
C GLY A 157 13.72 23.52 -7.28
N GLY A 158 13.46 24.06 -6.06
CA GLY A 158 12.15 24.54 -5.64
C GLY A 158 11.18 23.47 -5.11
N LYS A 159 11.53 22.17 -5.21
CA LYS A 159 10.69 21.04 -4.76
C LYS A 159 11.22 20.44 -3.44
N SER A 160 10.32 20.05 -2.55
CA SER A 160 10.66 19.24 -1.37
C SER A 160 10.81 17.76 -1.75
N LEU A 161 11.41 16.95 -0.88
CA LEU A 161 11.58 15.51 -1.13
C LEU A 161 10.26 14.78 -1.40
N PRO A 162 9.18 14.98 -0.63
CA PRO A 162 7.89 14.38 -0.94
C PRO A 162 7.33 14.80 -2.30
N ASP A 163 7.55 16.06 -2.72
CA ASP A 163 7.11 16.51 -4.05
C ASP A 163 7.82 15.72 -5.16
N LEU A 164 9.10 15.35 -4.95
CA LEU A 164 9.86 14.50 -5.87
C LEU A 164 9.38 13.04 -5.82
N PHE A 165 9.03 12.52 -4.65
CA PHE A 165 8.51 11.15 -4.53
C PHE A 165 7.14 10.96 -5.20
N CYS A 166 6.33 12.01 -5.28
CA CYS A 166 5.04 11.99 -5.96
C CYS A 166 5.15 12.15 -7.48
N MET A 167 6.33 12.52 -8.01
CA MET A 167 6.50 12.67 -9.46
C MET A 167 6.53 11.30 -10.15
N PRO A 168 5.96 11.16 -11.36
CA PRO A 168 6.22 10.03 -12.24
C PRO A 168 7.72 9.87 -12.50
N MET A 169 8.18 8.61 -12.66
CA MET A 169 9.61 8.31 -12.80
C MET A 169 10.25 8.94 -14.05
N ASP A 170 9.49 9.06 -15.14
CA ASP A 170 9.93 9.72 -16.37
C ASP A 170 10.12 11.24 -16.16
N GLU A 171 9.17 11.90 -15.49
CA GLU A 171 9.29 13.30 -15.13
C GLU A 171 10.43 13.52 -14.10
N LEU A 172 10.56 12.61 -13.13
CA LEU A 172 11.65 12.67 -12.14
C LEU A 172 13.02 12.54 -12.78
N LEU A 173 13.18 11.66 -13.77
CA LEU A 173 14.43 11.54 -14.52
C LEU A 173 14.77 12.84 -15.24
N ALA A 174 13.84 13.42 -15.97
CA ALA A 174 14.02 14.69 -16.66
C ALA A 174 14.33 15.84 -15.68
N TRP A 175 13.69 15.81 -14.50
CA TRP A 175 13.94 16.79 -13.45
C TRP A 175 15.37 16.65 -12.85
N VAL A 176 15.82 15.41 -12.60
CA VAL A 176 17.18 15.10 -12.11
C VAL A 176 18.22 15.59 -13.11
N ASP A 177 18.02 15.31 -14.39
CA ASP A 177 18.92 15.75 -15.45
C ASP A 177 19.05 17.27 -15.52
N LYS A 178 17.97 17.98 -15.32
CA LYS A 178 17.94 19.45 -15.36
C LYS A 178 18.53 20.11 -14.12
N HIS A 179 18.26 19.58 -12.92
CA HIS A 179 18.53 20.30 -11.67
C HIS A 179 19.64 19.71 -10.81
N VAL A 180 19.93 18.41 -10.95
CA VAL A 180 20.89 17.69 -10.09
C VAL A 180 22.17 17.33 -10.85
N THR A 181 22.05 16.76 -12.03
CA THR A 181 23.18 16.31 -12.85
C THR A 181 24.24 17.41 -13.10
N PRO A 182 23.87 18.67 -13.44
CA PRO A 182 24.87 19.71 -13.66
C PRO A 182 25.71 20.02 -12.42
N ARG A 183 25.12 19.89 -11.23
CA ARG A 183 25.81 20.16 -9.95
C ARG A 183 26.66 18.99 -9.46
N SER A 184 26.43 17.79 -9.98
CA SER A 184 27.16 16.57 -9.58
C SER A 184 28.61 16.55 -10.08
N HIS A 185 28.97 17.41 -11.03
CA HIS A 185 30.35 17.46 -11.58
C HIS A 185 31.35 18.03 -10.57
N GLU A 186 30.92 18.76 -9.58
CA GLU A 186 31.77 19.43 -8.58
C GLU A 186 32.20 18.50 -7.43
N ASP A 187 31.44 17.41 -7.18
CA ASP A 187 31.69 16.45 -6.09
C ASP A 187 31.67 15.01 -6.64
N PRO A 188 32.81 14.25 -6.56
CA PRO A 188 32.88 12.88 -7.02
C PRO A 188 31.87 11.93 -6.35
N GLY A 189 31.58 12.12 -5.04
CA GLY A 189 30.60 11.33 -4.32
C GLY A 189 29.17 11.58 -4.82
N LEU A 190 28.84 12.84 -5.03
CA LEU A 190 27.54 13.24 -5.60
C LEU A 190 27.41 12.73 -7.04
N LYS A 191 28.46 12.80 -7.84
CA LYS A 191 28.47 12.29 -9.22
C LYS A 191 28.11 10.81 -9.27
N HIS A 192 28.70 10.00 -8.40
CA HIS A 192 28.40 8.56 -8.35
C HIS A 192 26.95 8.30 -7.92
N ALA A 193 26.47 8.98 -6.87
CA ALA A 193 25.10 8.83 -6.40
C ALA A 193 24.04 9.26 -7.44
N VAL A 194 24.33 10.33 -8.18
CA VAL A 194 23.45 10.80 -9.26
C VAL A 194 23.44 9.84 -10.43
N ALA A 195 24.59 9.30 -10.81
CA ALA A 195 24.69 8.30 -11.87
C ALA A 195 23.90 7.03 -11.52
N GLU A 196 23.99 6.57 -10.29
CA GLU A 196 23.22 5.42 -9.79
C GLU A 196 21.72 5.70 -9.79
N LEU A 197 21.29 6.86 -9.29
CA LEU A 197 19.89 7.28 -9.31
C LEU A 197 19.35 7.34 -10.73
N ARG A 198 20.07 7.97 -11.65
CA ARG A 198 19.69 8.05 -13.07
C ARG A 198 19.52 6.67 -13.68
N SER A 199 20.50 5.79 -13.49
CA SER A 199 20.47 4.43 -14.02
C SER A 199 19.23 3.67 -13.56
N ARG A 200 18.85 3.79 -12.28
CA ARG A 200 17.63 3.17 -11.74
C ARG A 200 16.34 3.75 -12.34
N LEU A 201 16.29 5.06 -12.51
CA LEU A 201 15.14 5.72 -13.16
C LEU A 201 15.03 5.35 -14.63
N GLU A 202 16.16 5.25 -15.33
CA GLU A 202 16.23 4.79 -16.72
C GLU A 202 15.72 3.35 -16.85
N TYR A 203 16.13 2.43 -15.97
CA TYR A 203 15.61 1.05 -15.99
C TYR A 203 14.11 0.99 -15.74
N LEU A 204 13.58 1.78 -14.80
CA LEU A 204 12.12 1.85 -14.56
C LEU A 204 11.38 2.32 -15.82
N ASN A 205 11.90 3.32 -16.52
CA ASN A 205 11.32 3.81 -17.77
C ASN A 205 11.40 2.76 -18.88
N GLU A 206 12.53 2.05 -19.00
CA GLU A 206 12.72 1.00 -20.00
C GLU A 206 11.77 -0.18 -19.86
N VAL A 207 11.43 -0.56 -18.61
CA VAL A 207 10.44 -1.63 -18.38
C VAL A 207 8.99 -1.13 -18.41
N GLY A 208 8.74 0.11 -18.85
CA GLY A 208 7.41 0.68 -18.99
C GLY A 208 6.76 1.12 -17.67
N LEU A 209 7.55 1.41 -16.63
CA LEU A 209 7.07 1.88 -15.32
C LEU A 209 7.26 3.39 -15.10
N GLY A 210 7.54 4.15 -16.17
CA GLY A 210 7.78 5.60 -16.10
C GLY A 210 6.63 6.40 -15.48
N TYR A 211 5.40 5.92 -15.62
CA TYR A 211 4.19 6.55 -15.06
C TYR A 211 4.03 6.35 -13.54
N LEU A 212 4.77 5.43 -12.93
CA LEU A 212 4.71 5.20 -11.49
C LEU A 212 5.43 6.31 -10.72
N SER A 213 4.96 6.59 -9.51
CA SER A 213 5.66 7.43 -8.55
C SER A 213 6.25 6.61 -7.40
N SER A 214 7.34 7.08 -6.78
CA SER A 214 8.04 6.33 -5.73
C SER A 214 7.28 6.29 -4.40
N ASP A 215 6.27 7.12 -4.20
CA ASP A 215 5.39 7.12 -3.02
C ASP A 215 4.27 6.08 -3.11
N ARG A 216 4.02 5.52 -4.31
CA ARG A 216 2.98 4.53 -4.51
C ARG A 216 3.23 3.28 -3.68
N ALA A 217 2.23 2.89 -2.89
CA ALA A 217 2.34 1.73 -2.01
C ALA A 217 2.42 0.42 -2.82
N THR A 218 3.40 -0.43 -2.55
CA THR A 218 3.64 -1.70 -3.25
C THR A 218 2.40 -2.59 -3.35
N ARG A 219 1.55 -2.62 -2.31
CA ARG A 219 0.28 -3.37 -2.29
C ARG A 219 -0.75 -2.92 -3.33
N THR A 220 -0.56 -1.76 -3.95
CA THR A 220 -1.43 -1.22 -5.01
C THR A 220 -0.90 -1.49 -6.41
N LEU A 221 0.28 -2.09 -6.50
CA LEU A 221 0.86 -2.52 -7.76
C LEU A 221 0.20 -3.82 -8.23
N SER A 222 0.01 -3.96 -9.53
CA SER A 222 -0.37 -5.23 -10.14
C SER A 222 0.79 -6.24 -10.11
N GLY A 223 0.50 -7.51 -10.32
CA GLY A 223 1.52 -8.57 -10.39
C GLY A 223 2.63 -8.23 -11.39
N GLY A 224 2.27 -7.88 -12.62
CA GLY A 224 3.23 -7.49 -13.65
C GLY A 224 4.02 -6.22 -13.32
N GLU A 225 3.44 -5.23 -12.60
CA GLU A 225 4.20 -4.06 -12.12
C GLU A 225 5.25 -4.48 -11.08
N ILE A 226 4.90 -5.38 -10.15
CA ILE A 226 5.83 -5.88 -9.13
C ILE A 226 7.00 -6.63 -9.78
N GLU A 227 6.73 -7.48 -10.76
CA GLU A 227 7.76 -8.23 -11.48
C GLU A 227 8.71 -7.31 -12.23
N ARG A 228 8.18 -6.30 -12.93
CA ARG A 228 9.00 -5.31 -13.63
C ARG A 228 9.84 -4.46 -12.66
N VAL A 229 9.33 -4.09 -11.50
CA VAL A 229 10.14 -3.44 -10.45
C VAL A 229 11.28 -4.37 -10.00
N SER A 230 10.99 -5.65 -9.79
CA SER A 230 12.00 -6.65 -9.43
C SER A 230 13.07 -6.79 -10.52
N LEU A 231 12.65 -6.79 -11.80
CA LEU A 231 13.56 -6.83 -12.95
C LEU A 231 14.52 -5.64 -12.98
N THR A 232 14.05 -4.42 -12.66
CA THR A 232 14.95 -3.24 -12.59
C THR A 232 16.00 -3.37 -11.49
N THR A 233 15.65 -3.99 -10.37
CA THR A 233 16.60 -4.28 -9.29
C THR A 233 17.69 -5.24 -9.76
N CYS A 234 17.33 -6.25 -10.52
CA CYS A 234 18.26 -7.22 -11.11
C CYS A 234 19.17 -6.55 -12.15
N LEU A 235 18.64 -5.67 -12.99
CA LEU A 235 19.43 -4.89 -13.95
C LEU A 235 20.45 -3.99 -13.26
N GLY A 236 20.06 -3.36 -12.15
CA GLY A 236 20.95 -2.49 -11.35
C GLY A 236 22.00 -3.24 -10.56
N ALA A 237 21.72 -4.46 -10.11
CA ALA A 237 22.61 -5.26 -9.26
C ALA A 237 23.81 -5.86 -10.01
N SER A 238 23.91 -5.73 -11.33
CA SER A 238 24.99 -6.30 -12.15
C SER A 238 25.25 -7.81 -11.89
N LEU A 239 24.18 -8.58 -11.63
CA LEU A 239 24.26 -10.01 -11.36
C LEU A 239 24.68 -10.78 -12.63
N THR A 240 25.51 -11.80 -12.43
CA THR A 240 25.96 -12.78 -13.44
C THR A 240 25.67 -14.19 -12.93
N ASP A 241 25.65 -15.18 -13.82
CA ASP A 241 25.43 -16.60 -13.50
C ASP A 241 24.18 -16.86 -12.66
N THR A 242 23.15 -16.04 -12.83
CA THR A 242 21.89 -16.09 -12.06
C THR A 242 20.76 -16.59 -12.96
N LEU A 243 19.88 -17.45 -12.40
CA LEU A 243 18.65 -17.85 -13.02
C LEU A 243 17.50 -16.89 -12.60
N PHE A 244 16.90 -16.25 -13.58
CA PHE A 244 15.69 -15.45 -13.40
C PHE A 244 14.48 -16.21 -13.93
N VAL A 245 13.40 -16.25 -13.14
CA VAL A 245 12.11 -16.82 -13.55
C VAL A 245 11.09 -15.68 -13.52
N LEU A 246 10.47 -15.42 -14.65
CA LEU A 246 9.48 -14.37 -14.84
C LEU A 246 8.16 -15.01 -15.28
N ASP A 247 7.05 -14.60 -14.65
CA ASP A 247 5.72 -15.13 -14.93
C ASP A 247 4.83 -14.02 -15.49
N GLU A 248 4.47 -14.11 -16.77
CA GLU A 248 3.66 -13.15 -17.52
C GLU A 248 4.12 -11.67 -17.35
N PRO A 249 5.42 -11.33 -17.53
CA PRO A 249 5.92 -9.98 -17.29
C PRO A 249 5.34 -8.92 -18.25
N THR A 250 4.67 -9.31 -19.35
CA THR A 250 3.99 -8.41 -20.28
C THR A 250 2.59 -8.01 -19.84
N VAL A 251 2.01 -8.63 -18.79
CA VAL A 251 0.67 -8.32 -18.34
C VAL A 251 0.51 -6.83 -18.03
N GLY A 252 -0.50 -6.21 -18.67
CA GLY A 252 -0.81 -4.79 -18.51
C GLY A 252 0.15 -3.84 -19.25
N LEU A 253 1.03 -4.35 -20.12
CA LEU A 253 1.83 -3.52 -21.02
C LEU A 253 1.09 -3.16 -22.30
N HIS A 254 1.39 -1.96 -22.80
CA HIS A 254 1.05 -1.61 -24.17
C HIS A 254 2.06 -2.30 -25.12
N PRO A 255 1.67 -2.73 -26.34
CA PRO A 255 2.56 -3.40 -27.29
C PRO A 255 3.88 -2.66 -27.56
N ARG A 256 3.88 -1.32 -27.49
CA ARG A 256 5.10 -0.51 -27.63
C ARG A 256 6.11 -0.72 -26.48
N ASP A 257 5.63 -1.10 -25.30
CA ASP A 257 6.49 -1.29 -24.13
C ASP A 257 7.02 -2.72 -24.04
N THR A 258 6.37 -3.68 -24.73
CA THR A 258 6.83 -5.07 -24.84
C THR A 258 8.23 -5.13 -25.46
N SER A 259 8.52 -4.35 -26.50
CA SER A 259 9.85 -4.32 -27.14
C SER A 259 10.93 -3.81 -26.18
N ARG A 260 10.60 -2.85 -25.32
CA ARG A 260 11.53 -2.34 -24.29
C ARG A 260 11.80 -3.39 -23.22
N LEU A 261 10.78 -4.10 -22.78
CA LEU A 261 10.92 -5.22 -21.84
C LEU A 261 11.81 -6.33 -22.42
N ILE A 262 11.59 -6.72 -23.68
CA ILE A 262 12.43 -7.71 -24.39
C ILE A 262 13.89 -7.22 -24.42
N SER A 263 14.13 -5.95 -24.70
CA SER A 263 15.48 -5.37 -24.70
C SER A 263 16.13 -5.45 -23.32
N ALA A 264 15.39 -5.18 -22.26
CA ALA A 264 15.85 -5.29 -20.87
C ALA A 264 16.21 -6.75 -20.50
N MET A 265 15.35 -7.71 -20.88
CA MET A 265 15.61 -9.14 -20.68
C MET A 265 16.86 -9.62 -21.45
N ASN A 266 17.02 -9.19 -22.69
CA ASN A 266 18.20 -9.52 -23.49
C ASN A 266 19.50 -8.96 -22.88
N ARG A 267 19.47 -7.80 -22.25
CA ARG A 267 20.64 -7.27 -21.50
C ARG A 267 21.00 -8.12 -20.29
N LEU A 268 20.02 -8.67 -19.56
CA LEU A 268 20.32 -9.64 -18.50
C LEU A 268 20.98 -10.91 -19.07
N LYS A 269 20.47 -11.42 -20.18
CA LYS A 269 21.02 -12.59 -20.87
C LYS A 269 22.48 -12.35 -21.33
N THR A 270 22.77 -11.21 -21.94
CA THR A 270 24.12 -10.87 -22.41
C THR A 270 25.16 -10.71 -21.30
N ARG A 271 24.69 -10.50 -20.04
CA ARG A 271 25.57 -10.49 -18.85
C ARG A 271 25.89 -11.89 -18.32
N GLY A 272 25.52 -12.97 -19.03
CA GLY A 272 25.78 -14.35 -18.61
C GLY A 272 24.68 -14.95 -17.71
N ASN A 273 23.48 -14.39 -17.66
CA ASN A 273 22.37 -14.92 -16.90
C ASN A 273 21.49 -15.83 -17.74
N THR A 274 20.75 -16.72 -17.08
CA THR A 274 19.71 -17.55 -17.67
C THR A 274 18.34 -16.97 -17.31
N LEU A 275 17.45 -16.83 -18.30
CA LEU A 275 16.08 -16.38 -18.10
C LEU A 275 15.11 -17.50 -18.52
N VAL A 276 14.18 -17.84 -17.64
CA VAL A 276 13.00 -18.65 -17.92
C VAL A 276 11.79 -17.72 -17.81
N VAL A 277 11.04 -17.61 -18.90
CA VAL A 277 9.90 -16.69 -18.99
C VAL A 277 8.66 -17.50 -19.34
N VAL A 278 7.65 -17.44 -18.50
CA VAL A 278 6.32 -17.99 -18.80
C VAL A 278 5.52 -16.86 -19.45
N GLU A 279 5.13 -17.05 -20.71
CA GLU A 279 4.48 -16.01 -21.50
C GLU A 279 3.57 -16.57 -22.58
N HIS A 280 2.61 -15.75 -23.01
CA HIS A 280 1.72 -16.03 -24.13
C HIS A 280 1.78 -14.93 -25.21
N GLU A 281 2.59 -13.88 -24.98
CA GLU A 281 2.78 -12.79 -25.94
C GLU A 281 3.75 -13.23 -27.07
N GLU A 282 3.27 -13.20 -28.30
CA GLU A 282 4.01 -13.68 -29.48
C GLU A 282 5.39 -13.00 -29.64
N ALA A 283 5.49 -11.71 -29.37
CA ALA A 283 6.73 -10.97 -29.50
C ALA A 283 7.82 -11.48 -28.54
N VAL A 284 7.45 -11.90 -27.32
CA VAL A 284 8.37 -12.49 -26.35
C VAL A 284 8.76 -13.90 -26.75
N MET A 285 7.79 -14.71 -27.18
CA MET A 285 8.06 -16.06 -27.65
C MET A 285 9.03 -16.08 -28.83
N ARG A 286 8.85 -15.20 -29.81
CA ARG A 286 9.77 -15.06 -30.96
C ARG A 286 11.17 -14.57 -30.57
N ALA A 287 11.29 -13.80 -29.49
CA ALA A 287 12.60 -13.30 -28.99
C ALA A 287 13.35 -14.32 -28.14
N ALA A 288 12.72 -15.45 -27.81
CA ALA A 288 13.33 -16.51 -26.99
C ALA A 288 14.43 -17.25 -27.79
N GLY A 289 15.45 -17.74 -27.10
CA GLY A 289 16.45 -18.62 -27.73
C GLY A 289 15.99 -20.09 -27.79
N CYS A 290 15.07 -20.46 -26.93
CA CYS A 290 14.44 -21.78 -26.89
C CYS A 290 12.99 -21.60 -26.41
N LEU A 291 12.04 -22.21 -27.10
CA LEU A 291 10.63 -22.25 -26.73
C LEU A 291 10.32 -23.64 -26.20
N VAL A 292 9.62 -23.70 -25.09
CA VAL A 292 9.11 -24.94 -24.47
C VAL A 292 7.59 -24.81 -24.41
N ASP A 293 6.89 -25.61 -25.18
CA ASP A 293 5.42 -25.65 -25.18
C ASP A 293 4.90 -26.82 -24.36
N MET A 294 3.99 -26.52 -23.43
CA MET A 294 3.40 -27.46 -22.49
C MET A 294 1.90 -27.58 -22.74
N GLY A 295 1.46 -28.82 -23.07
CA GLY A 295 0.05 -29.03 -23.40
C GLY A 295 -0.34 -30.51 -23.43
N PRO A 296 -1.33 -30.91 -24.34
CA PRO A 296 -2.21 -30.05 -25.15
C PRO A 296 -3.38 -29.44 -24.38
N GLY A 297 -3.69 -29.93 -23.17
CA GLY A 297 -4.78 -29.43 -22.33
C GLY A 297 -4.29 -28.78 -21.06
N SER A 298 -5.23 -28.38 -20.20
CA SER A 298 -4.95 -27.83 -18.86
C SER A 298 -5.30 -28.82 -17.74
N GLY A 299 -4.75 -28.61 -16.55
CA GLY A 299 -5.04 -29.45 -15.39
C GLY A 299 -4.56 -30.89 -15.54
N ARG A 300 -5.43 -31.88 -15.30
CA ARG A 300 -5.06 -33.31 -15.34
C ARG A 300 -4.68 -33.83 -16.73
N GLU A 301 -5.12 -33.19 -17.79
CA GLU A 301 -4.84 -33.54 -19.17
C GLU A 301 -3.68 -32.75 -19.79
N GLY A 302 -3.11 -31.80 -19.04
CA GLY A 302 -1.98 -30.99 -19.42
C GLY A 302 -0.64 -31.47 -18.87
N GLY A 303 0.35 -30.60 -18.97
CA GLY A 303 1.68 -30.80 -18.36
C GLY A 303 2.59 -31.73 -19.15
N ARG A 304 2.29 -32.04 -20.39
CA ARG A 304 3.17 -32.78 -21.30
C ARG A 304 3.97 -31.81 -22.14
N LEU A 305 5.24 -32.13 -22.39
CA LEU A 305 6.06 -31.41 -23.33
C LEU A 305 5.56 -31.70 -24.76
N VAL A 306 5.06 -30.67 -25.42
CA VAL A 306 4.56 -30.74 -26.81
C VAL A 306 5.65 -30.34 -27.80
N TYR A 307 6.38 -29.28 -27.47
CA TYR A 307 7.47 -28.77 -28.29
C TYR A 307 8.65 -28.28 -27.41
N SER A 308 9.86 -28.46 -27.91
CA SER A 308 11.07 -27.85 -27.34
C SER A 308 12.08 -27.59 -28.44
N GLY A 309 12.36 -26.31 -28.73
CA GLY A 309 13.27 -25.94 -29.82
C GLY A 309 13.28 -24.46 -30.10
N ALA A 310 13.90 -24.07 -31.22
CA ALA A 310 13.93 -22.67 -31.65
C ALA A 310 12.52 -22.18 -32.04
N PRO A 311 12.11 -20.96 -31.70
CA PRO A 311 10.78 -20.43 -32.01
C PRO A 311 10.41 -20.49 -33.49
N ASP A 312 11.37 -20.32 -34.38
CA ASP A 312 11.15 -20.28 -35.82
C ASP A 312 10.77 -21.65 -36.42
N CYS A 313 11.03 -22.73 -35.72
CA CYS A 313 10.74 -24.10 -36.15
C CYS A 313 9.36 -24.60 -35.70
N ILE A 314 8.58 -23.81 -34.98
CA ILE A 314 7.25 -24.23 -34.46
C ILE A 314 6.19 -24.28 -35.57
N ALA A 315 6.44 -23.66 -36.70
CA ALA A 315 5.52 -23.61 -37.84
C ALA A 315 5.73 -24.79 -38.85
N GLU A 316 6.72 -25.65 -38.61
CA GLU A 316 6.96 -26.90 -39.33
C GLU A 316 6.35 -28.10 -38.57
#